data_208aabc5b880a01e00a6773b3ea87598
#
_entry.id   208aabc5b880a01e00a6773b3ea87598
#
_cell.length_a   1.000
_cell.length_b   1.000
_cell.length_c   1.000
_cell.angle_alpha   90.00
_cell.angle_beta   90.00
_cell.angle_gamma   90.00
#
_symmetry.space_group_name_H-M   'P 1'
#
loop_
_entity.id
_entity.type
_entity.pdbx_description
1 polymer ?
#
loop_
_entity_poly.entity_id
_entity_poly.type
_entity_poly.pdbx_seq_one_letter_code
_entity_poly.pdbx_strand_id
1 'polypeptide(L)'
;LKKSSRIFNRKLWWLSLSKPLLFFLFFSSCSLKYSEQVNSEDKVPEFVFEDTKLVRFEKKNPTIEVSAQKLEQYKNSSESYGQQVSFTSYDDKGEVETEGSCGILYADTDKKIYELYDDINLYNSEENMRFYANALRWNGRTEQLTSGRGDMVKIEKDDTIMRGSGFTASGISKTFSFRGNITGTIETSDENSEEESENVE
;
A
#
# COMPACT_ATOMS: atom_id res chain seq x y z
N LEU A 1 -98.84 29.68 -13.14
CA LEU A 1 -97.60 30.06 -12.42
C LEU A 1 -97.08 28.84 -11.64
N LYS A 2 -96.12 28.11 -12.19
CA LYS A 2 -95.57 26.87 -11.62
C LYS A 2 -94.07 27.04 -11.40
N LYS A 3 -93.70 27.19 -10.16
CA LYS A 3 -92.38 27.45 -9.68
C LYS A 3 -91.63 26.08 -9.56
N SER A 4 -90.73 25.79 -10.43
CA SER A 4 -89.90 24.58 -10.36
C SER A 4 -88.69 24.87 -9.50
N SER A 5 -88.57 24.21 -8.34
CA SER A 5 -87.39 24.21 -7.46
C SER A 5 -86.39 23.14 -7.96
N ARG A 6 -85.24 23.57 -8.46
CA ARG A 6 -84.11 22.66 -8.73
C ARG A 6 -83.37 22.39 -7.41
N ILE A 7 -83.54 21.20 -6.92
CA ILE A 7 -82.74 20.69 -5.83
C ILE A 7 -81.37 20.32 -6.39
N PHE A 8 -80.40 21.14 -6.10
CA PHE A 8 -79.01 20.94 -6.51
C PHE A 8 -78.40 19.86 -5.62
N ASN A 9 -78.12 18.69 -6.17
CA ASN A 9 -77.69 17.52 -5.45
C ASN A 9 -76.19 17.65 -5.08
N ARG A 10 -75.87 18.31 -3.97
CA ARG A 10 -74.53 18.56 -3.46
C ARG A 10 -73.75 17.29 -3.04
N LYS A 11 -74.40 16.15 -3.01
CA LYS A 11 -73.75 14.89 -2.58
C LYS A 11 -72.98 14.18 -3.68
N LEU A 12 -73.24 14.47 -4.96
CA LEU A 12 -72.52 13.80 -6.06
C LEU A 12 -71.18 14.44 -6.39
N TRP A 13 -70.94 15.68 -6.00
CA TRP A 13 -69.67 16.35 -6.32
C TRP A 13 -68.51 15.92 -5.39
N TRP A 14 -68.79 15.49 -4.20
CA TRP A 14 -67.77 14.97 -3.30
C TRP A 14 -67.22 13.59 -3.70
N LEU A 15 -68.00 12.79 -4.37
CA LEU A 15 -67.56 11.48 -4.87
C LEU A 15 -66.69 11.59 -6.14
N SER A 16 -66.73 12.70 -6.85
CA SER A 16 -65.90 12.96 -8.03
C SER A 16 -64.51 13.49 -7.70
N LEU A 17 -64.33 14.16 -6.54
CA LEU A 17 -63.01 14.65 -6.12
C LEU A 17 -62.14 13.61 -5.39
N SER A 18 -62.74 12.56 -4.85
CA SER A 18 -61.98 11.53 -4.13
C SER A 18 -61.23 10.57 -5.03
N LYS A 19 -61.69 10.40 -6.31
CA LYS A 19 -61.02 9.48 -7.24
C LYS A 19 -59.63 9.94 -7.72
N PRO A 20 -59.37 11.21 -8.06
CA PRO A 20 -58.03 11.61 -8.43
C PRO A 20 -57.07 11.63 -7.23
N LEU A 21 -57.59 11.84 -5.99
CA LEU A 21 -56.71 11.83 -4.79
C LEU A 21 -56.20 10.42 -4.44
N LEU A 22 -57.02 9.40 -4.70
CA LEU A 22 -56.63 8.00 -4.47
C LEU A 22 -55.59 7.51 -5.50
N PHE A 23 -55.60 8.07 -6.72
CA PHE A 23 -54.65 7.71 -7.79
C PHE A 23 -53.27 8.31 -7.56
N PHE A 24 -53.15 9.43 -6.82
CA PHE A 24 -51.88 10.04 -6.48
C PHE A 24 -51.10 9.32 -5.35
N LEU A 25 -51.78 8.48 -4.55
CA LEU A 25 -51.15 7.71 -3.49
C LEU A 25 -50.38 6.48 -3.99
N PHE A 26 -50.58 6.06 -5.24
CA PHE A 26 -49.87 4.92 -5.83
C PHE A 26 -48.52 5.29 -6.48
N PHE A 27 -48.17 6.58 -6.62
CA PHE A 27 -46.90 7.04 -7.17
C PHE A 27 -45.82 7.35 -6.12
N SER A 28 -46.12 7.22 -4.85
CA SER A 28 -45.08 7.17 -3.81
C SER A 28 -44.47 5.77 -3.72
N SER A 29 -44.10 5.21 -4.90
CA SER A 29 -43.10 4.14 -4.93
C SER A 29 -41.82 4.76 -4.41
N CYS A 30 -41.54 4.61 -3.10
CA CYS A 30 -40.23 4.73 -2.55
C CYS A 30 -39.33 3.84 -3.43
N SER A 31 -38.55 4.44 -4.29
CA SER A 31 -37.36 3.80 -4.79
C SER A 31 -36.50 3.59 -3.54
N LEU A 32 -36.59 2.43 -2.92
CA LEU A 32 -35.58 1.91 -2.06
C LEU A 32 -34.31 1.92 -2.93
N LYS A 33 -33.50 2.99 -2.80
CA LYS A 33 -32.12 2.90 -3.14
C LYS A 33 -31.61 1.78 -2.23
N TYR A 34 -31.52 0.59 -2.78
CA TYR A 34 -30.62 -0.42 -2.29
C TYR A 34 -29.27 0.29 -2.28
N SER A 35 -28.90 0.84 -1.13
CA SER A 35 -27.52 1.22 -0.90
C SER A 35 -26.75 -0.02 -1.31
N GLU A 36 -25.80 0.12 -2.23
CA GLU A 36 -24.89 -0.94 -2.58
C GLU A 36 -24.54 -1.64 -1.28
N GLN A 37 -25.04 -2.86 -1.14
CA GLN A 37 -24.55 -3.73 -0.11
C GLN A 37 -23.08 -3.85 -0.46
N VAL A 38 -22.25 -3.16 0.30
CA VAL A 38 -20.81 -3.38 0.26
C VAL A 38 -20.68 -4.88 0.40
N ASN A 39 -20.33 -5.53 -0.69
CA ASN A 39 -20.33 -6.98 -0.78
C ASN A 39 -19.34 -7.42 0.30
N SER A 40 -19.83 -8.01 1.37
CA SER A 40 -18.97 -8.42 2.49
C SER A 40 -17.95 -9.47 2.05
N GLU A 41 -18.18 -10.09 0.89
CA GLU A 41 -17.28 -11.03 0.23
C GLU A 41 -15.98 -10.34 -0.24
N ASP A 42 -16.01 -9.04 -0.60
CA ASP A 42 -14.80 -8.30 -1.00
C ASP A 42 -13.85 -8.04 0.19
N LYS A 43 -14.32 -8.25 1.42
CA LYS A 43 -13.53 -8.10 2.64
C LYS A 43 -12.94 -9.42 3.16
N VAL A 44 -13.25 -10.51 2.52
CA VAL A 44 -12.74 -11.84 2.89
C VAL A 44 -11.64 -12.22 1.89
N PRO A 45 -10.46 -12.63 2.37
CA PRO A 45 -9.43 -13.09 1.46
C PRO A 45 -9.90 -14.33 0.68
N GLU A 46 -9.59 -14.37 -0.61
CA GLU A 46 -9.86 -15.54 -1.46
C GLU A 46 -8.91 -16.69 -1.10
N PHE A 47 -7.65 -16.35 -0.82
CA PHE A 47 -6.62 -17.29 -0.41
C PHE A 47 -5.91 -16.78 0.84
N VAL A 48 -5.65 -17.71 1.75
CA VAL A 48 -4.78 -17.51 2.92
C VAL A 48 -3.73 -18.60 2.89
N PHE A 49 -2.48 -18.20 2.87
CA PHE A 49 -1.33 -19.10 2.94
C PHE A 49 -0.62 -18.87 4.28
N GLU A 50 -0.27 -19.93 4.97
CA GLU A 50 0.52 -19.90 6.19
C GLU A 50 1.89 -20.53 5.91
N ASP A 51 2.95 -20.00 6.51
CA ASP A 51 4.35 -20.45 6.38
C ASP A 51 4.73 -20.74 4.92
N THR A 52 4.49 -19.76 4.07
CA THR A 52 4.57 -19.93 2.61
C THR A 52 5.84 -19.34 2.02
N LYS A 53 6.25 -19.93 0.90
CA LYS A 53 7.30 -19.42 0.02
C LYS A 53 6.79 -19.39 -1.42
N LEU A 54 6.76 -18.20 -2.01
CA LEU A 54 6.35 -17.97 -3.39
C LEU A 54 7.54 -17.53 -4.22
N VAL A 55 7.65 -18.04 -5.44
CA VAL A 55 8.70 -17.65 -6.39
C VAL A 55 8.04 -17.26 -7.70
N ARG A 56 8.34 -16.06 -8.20
CA ARG A 56 7.95 -15.62 -9.53
C ARG A 56 9.08 -15.88 -10.50
N PHE A 57 8.75 -16.43 -11.65
CA PHE A 57 9.68 -16.68 -12.74
C PHE A 57 9.30 -15.85 -13.96
N GLU A 58 10.29 -15.25 -14.61
CA GLU A 58 10.17 -14.69 -15.95
C GLU A 58 11.23 -15.35 -16.87
N LYS A 59 10.77 -15.86 -18.03
CA LYS A 59 11.67 -16.54 -19.01
C LYS A 59 12.59 -17.61 -18.38
N LYS A 60 12.09 -18.34 -17.37
CA LYS A 60 12.78 -19.40 -16.60
C LYS A 60 13.73 -18.91 -15.50
N ASN A 61 13.96 -17.64 -15.36
CA ASN A 61 14.76 -17.09 -14.26
C ASN A 61 13.84 -16.64 -13.13
N PRO A 62 14.19 -16.88 -11.87
CA PRO A 62 13.49 -16.28 -10.75
C PRO A 62 13.69 -14.77 -10.80
N THR A 63 12.61 -14.00 -10.59
CA THR A 63 12.66 -12.52 -10.50
C THR A 63 12.45 -12.04 -9.09
N ILE A 64 11.63 -12.74 -8.33
CA ILE A 64 11.41 -12.45 -6.91
C ILE A 64 11.00 -13.72 -6.18
N GLU A 65 11.55 -13.90 -5.00
CA GLU A 65 11.18 -14.89 -4.01
C GLU A 65 10.62 -14.19 -2.79
N VAL A 66 9.48 -14.63 -2.27
CA VAL A 66 8.81 -14.06 -1.09
C VAL A 66 8.49 -15.19 -0.13
N SER A 67 8.90 -15.06 1.12
CA SER A 67 8.50 -15.93 2.22
C SER A 67 7.69 -15.12 3.23
N ALA A 68 6.62 -15.69 3.76
CA ALA A 68 5.76 -15.03 4.73
C ALA A 68 5.19 -16.04 5.73
N GLN A 69 5.05 -15.64 6.98
CA GLN A 69 4.33 -16.44 7.99
C GLN A 69 2.85 -16.54 7.61
N LYS A 70 2.27 -15.45 7.11
CA LYS A 70 0.91 -15.41 6.60
C LYS A 70 0.84 -14.51 5.37
N LEU A 71 0.15 -14.96 4.33
CA LEU A 71 -0.14 -14.18 3.13
C LEU A 71 -1.63 -14.30 2.80
N GLU A 72 -2.29 -13.17 2.67
CA GLU A 72 -3.70 -13.06 2.30
C GLU A 72 -3.80 -12.41 0.92
N GLN A 73 -4.58 -13.01 0.03
CA GLN A 73 -4.90 -12.48 -1.28
C GLN A 73 -6.41 -12.28 -1.40
N TYR A 74 -6.84 -11.11 -1.86
CA TYR A 74 -8.24 -10.74 -1.93
C TYR A 74 -8.80 -10.96 -3.33
N LYS A 75 -10.05 -11.45 -3.36
CA LYS A 75 -10.82 -11.64 -4.58
C LYS A 75 -11.12 -10.28 -5.22
N ASN A 76 -11.09 -10.19 -6.52
CA ASN A 76 -11.37 -8.97 -7.29
C ASN A 76 -10.41 -7.80 -7.05
N SER A 77 -9.35 -7.99 -6.28
CA SER A 77 -8.28 -7.00 -6.15
C SER A 77 -6.93 -7.66 -6.38
N SER A 78 -6.02 -6.92 -6.97
CA SER A 78 -4.61 -7.33 -7.07
C SER A 78 -3.85 -7.10 -5.77
N GLU A 79 -4.60 -6.97 -4.67
CA GLU A 79 -4.10 -6.64 -3.34
C GLU A 79 -3.76 -7.90 -2.56
N SER A 80 -2.65 -7.86 -1.89
CA SER A 80 -2.17 -8.90 -0.98
C SER A 80 -1.62 -8.28 0.30
N TYR A 81 -1.79 -8.97 1.40
CA TYR A 81 -1.25 -8.59 2.71
C TYR A 81 -0.39 -9.72 3.25
N GLY A 82 0.84 -9.38 3.63
CA GLY A 82 1.80 -10.34 4.22
C GLY A 82 2.14 -9.98 5.66
N GLN A 83 2.38 -10.99 6.48
CA GLN A 83 2.90 -10.85 7.85
C GLN A 83 4.22 -11.58 7.95
N GLN A 84 5.21 -10.96 8.64
CA GLN A 84 6.57 -11.47 8.81
C GLN A 84 7.16 -11.89 7.46
N VAL A 85 7.31 -10.90 6.59
CA VAL A 85 7.70 -11.11 5.19
C VAL A 85 9.21 -10.95 5.03
N SER A 86 9.82 -11.85 4.28
CA SER A 86 11.14 -11.67 3.69
C SER A 86 11.08 -11.89 2.19
N PHE A 87 11.90 -11.17 1.45
CA PHE A 87 11.94 -11.30 0.00
C PHE A 87 13.36 -11.13 -0.56
N THR A 88 13.59 -11.71 -1.72
CA THR A 88 14.81 -11.56 -2.51
C THR A 88 14.41 -11.28 -3.95
N SER A 89 14.88 -10.18 -4.51
CA SER A 89 14.76 -9.88 -5.94
C SER A 89 16.06 -10.21 -6.66
N TYR A 90 15.92 -10.59 -7.93
CA TYR A 90 17.02 -10.99 -8.78
C TYR A 90 17.05 -10.14 -10.04
N ASP A 91 18.24 -9.86 -10.51
CA ASP A 91 18.48 -9.19 -11.78
C ASP A 91 18.25 -10.12 -13.00
N ASP A 92 18.41 -9.58 -14.19
CA ASP A 92 18.24 -10.35 -15.43
C ASP A 92 19.27 -11.51 -15.59
N LYS A 93 20.35 -11.49 -14.82
CA LYS A 93 21.38 -12.56 -14.80
C LYS A 93 21.07 -13.63 -13.75
N GLY A 94 20.11 -13.38 -12.87
CA GLY A 94 19.76 -14.23 -11.75
C GLY A 94 20.63 -13.98 -10.51
N GLU A 95 21.33 -12.85 -10.46
CA GLU A 95 22.08 -12.42 -9.28
C GLU A 95 21.15 -11.67 -8.33
N VAL A 96 21.43 -11.75 -7.02
CA VAL A 96 20.63 -11.05 -6.02
C VAL A 96 20.81 -9.54 -6.18
N GLU A 97 19.72 -8.83 -6.43
CA GLU A 97 19.67 -7.39 -6.55
C GLU A 97 19.28 -6.72 -5.22
N THR A 98 18.22 -7.23 -4.58
CA THR A 98 17.72 -6.68 -3.32
C THR A 98 17.22 -7.79 -2.41
N GLU A 99 17.59 -7.75 -1.15
CA GLU A 99 17.01 -8.55 -0.09
C GLU A 99 16.27 -7.65 0.89
N GLY A 100 15.17 -8.15 1.45
CA GLY A 100 14.41 -7.37 2.41
C GLY A 100 13.57 -8.19 3.37
N SER A 101 13.24 -7.54 4.51
CA SER A 101 12.29 -8.07 5.47
C SER A 101 11.45 -6.95 6.08
N CYS A 102 10.24 -7.28 6.53
CA CYS A 102 9.35 -6.38 7.25
C CYS A 102 8.31 -7.17 8.06
N GLY A 103 7.72 -6.54 9.07
CA GLY A 103 6.64 -7.13 9.84
C GLY A 103 5.35 -7.26 9.03
N ILE A 104 5.01 -6.24 8.24
CA ILE A 104 3.78 -6.19 7.42
C ILE A 104 4.12 -5.70 6.02
N LEU A 105 3.59 -6.38 5.02
CA LEU A 105 3.64 -5.99 3.60
C LEU A 105 2.22 -5.81 3.06
N TYR A 106 1.95 -4.67 2.43
CA TYR A 106 0.85 -4.48 1.49
C TYR A 106 1.39 -4.45 0.06
N ALA A 107 0.76 -5.16 -0.84
CA ALA A 107 1.14 -5.18 -2.26
C ALA A 107 -0.11 -5.01 -3.14
N ASP A 108 -0.09 -4.01 -4.03
CA ASP A 108 -1.03 -3.84 -5.13
C ASP A 108 -0.26 -4.06 -6.44
N THR A 109 -0.40 -5.25 -7.00
CA THR A 109 0.41 -5.67 -8.16
C THR A 109 -0.01 -4.99 -9.46
N ASP A 110 -1.27 -4.56 -9.60
CA ASP A 110 -1.76 -3.82 -10.76
C ASP A 110 -1.22 -2.39 -10.76
N LYS A 111 -1.22 -1.74 -9.59
CA LYS A 111 -0.64 -0.41 -9.44
C LYS A 111 0.88 -0.44 -9.31
N LYS A 112 1.46 -1.61 -9.04
CA LYS A 112 2.88 -1.81 -8.69
C LYS A 112 3.28 -0.98 -7.47
N ILE A 113 2.42 -0.92 -6.47
CA ILE A 113 2.65 -0.25 -5.20
C ILE A 113 2.88 -1.30 -4.14
N TYR A 114 3.94 -1.10 -3.37
CA TYR A 114 4.32 -1.98 -2.26
C TYR A 114 4.58 -1.09 -1.04
N GLU A 115 3.91 -1.39 0.05
CA GLU A 115 4.08 -0.66 1.32
C GLU A 115 4.56 -1.65 2.38
N LEU A 116 5.67 -1.29 3.00
CA LEU A 116 6.34 -2.09 4.01
C LEU A 116 6.22 -1.37 5.35
N TYR A 117 5.92 -2.12 6.40
CA TYR A 117 5.78 -1.61 7.76
C TYR A 117 6.45 -2.55 8.76
N ASP A 118 6.88 -1.99 9.87
CA ASP A 118 7.49 -2.62 11.03
C ASP A 118 8.81 -3.33 10.73
N ASP A 119 9.86 -2.90 11.42
CA ASP A 119 11.21 -3.48 11.40
C ASP A 119 11.75 -3.76 10.00
N ILE A 120 11.58 -2.78 9.11
CA ILE A 120 12.03 -2.90 7.73
C ILE A 120 13.55 -2.91 7.70
N ASN A 121 14.09 -3.93 7.02
CA ASN A 121 15.50 -4.05 6.67
C ASN A 121 15.60 -4.38 5.18
N LEU A 122 16.18 -3.49 4.39
CA LEU A 122 16.43 -3.69 2.96
C LEU A 122 17.93 -3.65 2.71
N TYR A 123 18.42 -4.53 1.87
CA TYR A 123 19.79 -4.54 1.39
C TYR A 123 19.81 -4.51 -0.13
N ASN A 124 20.45 -3.50 -0.70
CA ASN A 124 20.72 -3.41 -2.12
C ASN A 124 22.17 -3.86 -2.37
N SER A 125 22.35 -4.94 -3.13
CA SER A 125 23.66 -5.55 -3.35
C SER A 125 24.53 -4.75 -4.31
N GLU A 126 23.93 -4.09 -5.33
CA GLU A 126 24.64 -3.28 -6.32
C GLU A 126 25.35 -2.09 -5.66
N GLU A 127 24.66 -1.43 -4.74
CA GLU A 127 25.17 -0.22 -4.05
C GLU A 127 25.83 -0.53 -2.70
N ASN A 128 25.85 -1.79 -2.26
CA ASN A 128 26.26 -2.23 -0.92
C ASN A 128 25.60 -1.38 0.17
N MET A 129 24.29 -1.19 0.07
CA MET A 129 23.54 -0.24 0.91
C MET A 129 22.43 -0.93 1.69
N ARG A 130 22.35 -0.64 2.99
CA ARG A 130 21.26 -1.11 3.86
C ARG A 130 20.36 0.04 4.28
N PHE A 131 19.07 -0.23 4.31
CA PHE A 131 18.04 0.70 4.75
C PHE A 131 17.27 0.09 5.92
N TYR A 132 17.06 0.90 6.96
CA TYR A 132 16.25 0.53 8.11
C TYR A 132 15.19 1.60 8.32
N ALA A 133 13.93 1.19 8.47
CA ALA A 133 12.80 2.08 8.64
C ALA A 133 11.62 1.37 9.30
N ASN A 134 10.60 2.14 9.72
CA ASN A 134 9.33 1.57 10.18
C ASN A 134 8.23 1.65 9.12
N ALA A 135 8.37 2.51 8.12
CA ALA A 135 7.44 2.59 6.99
C ALA A 135 8.17 3.03 5.73
N LEU A 136 8.01 2.26 4.66
CA LEU A 136 8.51 2.56 3.32
C LEU A 136 7.46 2.21 2.27
N ARG A 137 7.46 2.97 1.19
CA ARG A 137 6.60 2.74 0.03
C ARG A 137 7.44 2.70 -1.24
N TRP A 138 7.36 1.59 -1.96
CA TRP A 138 7.93 1.43 -3.28
C TRP A 138 6.85 1.60 -4.35
N ASN A 139 7.14 2.43 -5.35
CA ASN A 139 6.35 2.57 -6.55
C ASN A 139 7.14 2.00 -7.74
N GLY A 140 6.78 0.79 -8.17
CA GLY A 140 7.46 0.09 -9.26
C GLY A 140 7.20 0.66 -10.67
N ARG A 141 6.30 1.64 -10.83
CA ARG A 141 6.13 2.35 -12.10
C ARG A 141 7.09 3.52 -12.26
N THR A 142 7.43 4.18 -11.16
CA THR A 142 8.31 5.34 -11.11
C THR A 142 9.67 5.00 -10.56
N GLU A 143 9.86 3.76 -10.10
CA GLU A 143 11.07 3.26 -9.43
C GLU A 143 11.49 4.17 -8.28
N GLN A 144 10.53 4.55 -7.45
CA GLN A 144 10.76 5.40 -6.31
C GLN A 144 10.47 4.68 -5.00
N LEU A 145 11.42 4.75 -4.07
CA LEU A 145 11.28 4.35 -2.68
C LEU A 145 11.13 5.60 -1.82
N THR A 146 10.06 5.67 -1.02
CA THR A 146 9.77 6.85 -0.20
C THR A 146 9.38 6.47 1.21
N SER A 147 9.69 7.33 2.20
CA SER A 147 9.10 7.29 3.53
C SER A 147 8.08 8.40 3.72
N GLY A 148 7.29 8.33 4.80
CA GLY A 148 6.47 9.45 5.25
C GLY A 148 7.34 10.66 5.67
N ARG A 149 6.72 11.84 5.71
CA ARG A 149 7.46 13.08 5.98
C ARG A 149 8.18 13.07 7.34
N GLY A 150 7.59 12.44 8.36
CA GLY A 150 8.14 12.34 9.72
C GLY A 150 8.87 11.02 9.99
N ASP A 151 8.81 10.06 9.07
CA ASP A 151 9.38 8.74 9.30
C ASP A 151 10.90 8.79 9.15
N MET A 152 11.58 8.25 10.14
CA MET A 152 13.02 8.16 10.15
C MET A 152 13.49 6.97 9.32
N VAL A 153 14.49 7.22 8.48
CA VAL A 153 15.21 6.19 7.74
C VAL A 153 16.68 6.27 8.10
N LYS A 154 17.25 5.10 8.42
CA LYS A 154 18.70 4.93 8.61
C LYS A 154 19.25 4.24 7.37
N ILE A 155 20.34 4.75 6.84
CA ILE A 155 21.09 4.17 5.71
C ILE A 155 22.48 3.85 6.21
N GLU A 156 22.96 2.67 5.88
CA GLU A 156 24.35 2.24 6.06
C GLU A 156 24.94 1.95 4.68
N LYS A 157 26.04 2.58 4.37
CA LYS A 157 26.83 2.33 3.16
C LYS A 157 28.30 2.45 3.50
N ASP A 158 29.04 1.37 3.28
CA ASP A 158 30.44 1.28 3.68
C ASP A 158 30.62 1.71 5.15
N ASP A 159 31.51 2.64 5.43
CA ASP A 159 31.78 3.17 6.78
C ASP A 159 30.89 4.37 7.16
N THR A 160 29.84 4.62 6.37
CA THR A 160 28.97 5.79 6.56
C THR A 160 27.58 5.37 7.04
N ILE A 161 27.13 6.00 8.12
CA ILE A 161 25.75 5.86 8.64
C ILE A 161 25.07 7.21 8.52
N MET A 162 23.91 7.23 7.87
CA MET A 162 23.05 8.41 7.75
C MET A 162 21.67 8.14 8.33
N ARG A 163 21.10 9.12 9.00
CA ARG A 163 19.73 9.09 9.51
C ARG A 163 19.01 10.38 9.15
N GLY A 164 17.79 10.27 8.67
CA GLY A 164 16.99 11.45 8.34
C GLY A 164 15.52 11.10 8.14
N SER A 165 14.67 12.13 8.02
CA SER A 165 13.25 11.96 7.77
C SER A 165 12.85 12.46 6.39
N GLY A 166 11.68 11.98 5.90
CA GLY A 166 11.19 12.35 4.58
C GLY A 166 12.08 11.86 3.45
N PHE A 167 12.49 10.61 3.55
CA PHE A 167 13.39 9.94 2.61
C PHE A 167 12.73 9.72 1.24
N THR A 168 13.50 9.89 0.19
CA THR A 168 13.14 9.54 -1.19
C THR A 168 14.37 9.03 -1.91
N ALA A 169 14.28 7.85 -2.53
CA ALA A 169 15.28 7.32 -3.45
C ALA A 169 14.69 7.05 -4.82
N SER A 170 15.51 7.15 -5.86
CA SER A 170 15.14 6.86 -7.24
C SER A 170 16.03 5.74 -7.78
N GLY A 171 15.41 4.64 -8.22
CA GLY A 171 16.09 3.56 -8.91
C GLY A 171 16.65 3.99 -10.27
N ILE A 172 15.95 4.91 -10.97
CA ILE A 172 16.36 5.41 -12.29
C ILE A 172 17.63 6.25 -12.20
N SER A 173 17.66 7.26 -11.29
CA SER A 173 18.80 8.18 -11.16
C SER A 173 19.86 7.68 -10.17
N LYS A 174 19.64 6.58 -9.48
CA LYS A 174 20.52 6.03 -8.44
C LYS A 174 20.87 7.06 -7.35
N THR A 175 19.92 7.94 -7.03
CA THR A 175 20.08 9.01 -6.03
C THR A 175 19.07 8.89 -4.92
N PHE A 176 19.42 9.44 -3.76
CA PHE A 176 18.49 9.57 -2.63
C PHE A 176 18.59 10.95 -2.00
N SER A 177 17.55 11.34 -1.27
CA SER A 177 17.47 12.60 -0.55
C SER A 177 16.63 12.46 0.73
N PHE A 178 16.87 13.36 1.68
CA PHE A 178 16.04 13.56 2.86
C PHE A 178 15.50 14.99 2.84
N ARG A 179 14.27 15.19 3.30
CA ARG A 179 13.65 16.52 3.42
C ARG A 179 13.77 17.12 4.81
N GLY A 180 13.95 16.29 5.82
CA GLY A 180 14.08 16.71 7.21
C GLY A 180 15.54 16.78 7.67
N ASN A 181 15.72 16.86 9.00
CA ASN A 181 17.04 16.88 9.58
C ASN A 181 17.80 15.59 9.28
N ILE A 182 19.06 15.75 8.90
CA ILE A 182 19.97 14.64 8.63
C ILE A 182 21.05 14.64 9.70
N THR A 183 21.38 13.47 10.20
CA THR A 183 22.57 13.19 11.01
C THR A 183 23.38 12.10 10.33
N GLY A 184 24.70 12.22 10.33
CA GLY A 184 25.59 11.23 9.74
C GLY A 184 26.81 10.99 10.64
N THR A 185 27.34 9.77 10.58
CA THR A 185 28.60 9.36 11.20
C THR A 185 29.44 8.67 10.15
N ILE A 186 30.72 9.00 10.08
CA ILE A 186 31.69 8.32 9.22
C ILE A 186 32.71 7.72 10.19
N GLU A 187 32.91 6.42 10.12
CA GLU A 187 33.95 5.71 10.84
C GLU A 187 35.18 5.65 9.93
N THR A 188 36.27 6.29 10.34
CA THR A 188 37.56 6.18 9.66
C THR A 188 38.40 5.20 10.46
N SER A 189 38.82 4.11 9.84
CA SER A 189 39.87 3.25 10.44
C SER A 189 41.20 3.97 10.28
N ASP A 190 41.77 4.43 11.38
CA ASP A 190 43.15 4.90 11.38
C ASP A 190 44.09 3.69 11.21
N GLU A 191 44.46 3.40 9.97
CA GLU A 191 45.51 2.42 9.62
C GLU A 191 46.95 2.97 9.85
N ASN A 192 47.16 3.87 10.78
CA ASN A 192 48.49 4.40 11.08
C ASN A 192 48.71 4.61 12.60
N SER A 193 48.84 3.51 13.35
CA SER A 193 49.42 3.60 14.70
C SER A 193 50.35 2.43 15.09
N GLU A 194 51.06 1.84 14.12
CA GLU A 194 52.13 0.90 14.39
C GLU A 194 53.34 1.18 13.49
N GLU A 195 54.02 2.32 13.67
CA GLU A 195 55.45 2.48 13.27
C GLU A 195 56.05 3.75 13.89
N GLU A 196 56.19 3.80 15.21
CA GLU A 196 57.21 4.68 15.84
C GLU A 196 57.48 4.25 17.27
N SER A 197 58.11 3.08 17.43
CA SER A 197 58.84 2.77 18.68
C SER A 197 59.96 1.75 18.42
N GLU A 198 60.90 2.13 17.55
CA GLU A 198 62.23 1.48 17.56
C GLU A 198 63.21 2.47 16.96
N ASN A 199 63.99 3.08 17.87
CA ASN A 199 65.34 3.56 17.73
C ASN A 199 65.57 4.87 18.50
N VAL A 200 65.84 4.77 19.80
CA VAL A 200 66.86 5.61 20.46
C VAL A 200 67.62 4.74 21.45
N GLU A 201 68.79 4.35 21.06
CA GLU A 201 69.85 3.97 21.92
C GLU A 201 70.55 5.21 22.53
#